data_e0b0dffdc4b0118d3be40bfd8007d45e
#
_entry.id   e0b0dffdc4b0118d3be40bfd8007d45e
#
_cell.length_a   1.000
_cell.length_b   1.000
_cell.length_c   1.000
_cell.angle_alpha   90.00
_cell.angle_beta   90.00
_cell.angle_gamma   90.00
#
_symmetry.space_group_name_H-M   'P 1'
#
loop_
_entity.id
_entity.type
_entity.pdbx_description
1 polymer ?
#
loop_
_entity_poly.entity_id
_entity_poly.type
_entity_poly.pdbx_seq_one_letter_code
_entity_poly.pdbx_strand_id
1 'polypeptide(L)'
;MMVAIGVVISPILRIEGMCPTAHLINITCSVFMGPWYSLLCACMIGVIRMMFMGIPPLALTGAVFGAFLSGVFYRASKGKIICAVFGEIFGTGIIGSLVSYPVMAFLMGREGLNAFYYTPMFISATIMGGIAAYVFLKALSQTGMLAKFQESLGAKVYDKNHRKSAEGADTETGYTRNSRVY
;
A
#
# COMPACT_ATOMS: atom_id res chain seq x y z
N MET A 1 7.17 2.41 12.83
CA MET A 1 8.07 1.56 12.04
C MET A 1 7.81 1.67 10.53
N MET A 2 6.61 1.40 10.00
CA MET A 2 6.31 1.49 8.55
C MET A 2 6.58 2.87 7.94
N VAL A 3 6.26 3.96 8.65
CA VAL A 3 6.55 5.33 8.19
C VAL A 3 8.06 5.56 8.04
N ALA A 4 8.86 5.15 9.02
CA ALA A 4 10.32 5.28 8.96
C ALA A 4 10.91 4.49 7.78
N ILE A 5 10.47 3.25 7.60
CA ILE A 5 10.85 2.42 6.44
C ILE A 5 10.46 3.12 5.13
N GLY A 6 9.24 3.66 5.05
CA GLY A 6 8.75 4.37 3.87
C GLY A 6 9.56 5.62 3.53
N VAL A 7 9.93 6.40 4.54
CA VAL A 7 10.76 7.61 4.35
C VAL A 7 12.16 7.25 3.86
N VAL A 8 12.78 6.20 4.42
CA VAL A 8 14.14 5.78 4.05
C VAL A 8 14.20 5.08 2.69
N ILE A 9 13.24 4.20 2.39
CA ILE A 9 13.24 3.41 1.14
C ILE A 9 12.76 4.23 -0.06
N SER A 10 11.80 5.14 0.12
CA SER A 10 11.23 5.89 -0.99
C SER A 10 12.24 6.63 -1.88
N PRO A 11 13.32 7.26 -1.37
CA PRO A 11 14.28 7.95 -2.22
C PRO A 11 15.30 7.04 -2.91
N ILE A 12 15.43 5.76 -2.51
CA ILE A 12 16.49 4.86 -3.00
C ILE A 12 16.41 4.63 -4.52
N LEU A 13 15.19 4.52 -5.07
CA LEU A 13 14.95 4.38 -6.51
C LEU A 13 14.16 5.58 -7.02
N ARG A 14 14.72 6.77 -6.87
CA ARG A 14 14.12 7.98 -7.42
C ARG A 14 14.67 8.22 -8.84
N ILE A 15 13.81 8.09 -9.83
CA ILE A 15 14.12 8.40 -11.23
C ILE A 15 13.32 9.68 -11.56
N GLU A 16 13.99 10.78 -11.85
CA GLU A 16 13.44 12.08 -12.28
C GLU A 16 11.92 12.29 -12.09
N GLY A 17 11.51 12.52 -10.83
CA GLY A 17 10.10 12.74 -10.46
C GLY A 17 9.27 11.49 -10.24
N MET A 18 9.78 10.29 -10.53
CA MET A 18 9.14 9.00 -10.26
C MET A 18 9.74 8.34 -9.03
N CYS A 19 8.89 7.77 -8.16
CA CYS A 19 9.31 7.02 -6.98
C CYS A 19 8.62 5.65 -6.93
N PRO A 20 9.04 4.65 -7.72
CA PRO A 20 8.43 3.33 -7.72
C PRO A 20 8.38 2.67 -6.34
N THR A 21 9.41 2.90 -5.54
CA THR A 21 9.50 2.39 -4.16
C THR A 21 8.43 2.96 -3.23
N ALA A 22 7.98 4.20 -3.46
CA ALA A 22 6.87 4.76 -2.67
C ALA A 22 5.57 3.98 -2.91
N HIS A 23 5.29 3.58 -4.15
CA HIS A 23 4.10 2.77 -4.49
C HIS A 23 4.20 1.35 -3.94
N LEU A 24 5.41 0.76 -3.93
CA LEU A 24 5.66 -0.52 -3.25
C LEU A 24 5.28 -0.42 -1.77
N ILE A 25 5.71 0.64 -1.08
CA ILE A 25 5.39 0.85 0.34
C ILE A 25 3.89 1.07 0.55
N ASN A 26 3.23 1.87 -0.29
CA ASN A 26 1.78 2.10 -0.21
C ASN A 26 0.99 0.80 -0.30
N ILE A 27 1.29 -0.03 -1.30
CA ILE A 27 0.63 -1.33 -1.48
C ILE A 27 0.92 -2.26 -0.31
N THR A 28 2.16 -2.31 0.15
CA THR A 28 2.55 -3.15 1.30
C THR A 28 1.83 -2.72 2.58
N CYS A 29 1.79 -1.42 2.87
CA CYS A 29 1.04 -0.88 4.01
C CYS A 29 -0.46 -1.18 3.90
N SER A 30 -1.03 -1.07 2.71
CA SER A 30 -2.46 -1.30 2.49
C SER A 30 -2.84 -2.77 2.69
N VAL A 31 -1.97 -3.71 2.30
CA VAL A 31 -2.17 -5.15 2.50
C VAL A 31 -1.97 -5.53 3.96
N PHE A 32 -1.00 -4.94 4.66
CA PHE A 32 -0.70 -5.26 6.06
C PHE A 32 -1.70 -4.67 7.04
N MET A 33 -2.06 -3.40 6.88
CA MET A 33 -2.82 -2.64 7.87
C MET A 33 -4.22 -2.23 7.40
N GLY A 34 -4.49 -2.37 6.09
CA GLY A 34 -5.75 -1.96 5.49
C GLY A 34 -5.81 -0.48 5.11
N PRO A 35 -6.96 0.01 4.55
CA PRO A 35 -7.05 1.29 3.85
C PRO A 35 -6.79 2.51 4.75
N TRP A 36 -7.33 2.56 5.95
CA TRP A 36 -7.23 3.72 6.83
C TRP A 36 -5.82 3.94 7.37
N TYR A 37 -5.17 2.89 7.84
CA TYR A 37 -3.80 3.00 8.34
C TYR A 37 -2.79 3.22 7.20
N SER A 38 -3.04 2.64 6.01
CA SER A 38 -2.23 2.91 4.83
C SER A 38 -2.34 4.37 4.40
N LEU A 39 -3.55 4.94 4.40
CA LEU A 39 -3.78 6.36 4.16
C LEU A 39 -2.97 7.24 5.12
N LEU A 40 -3.06 6.93 6.42
CA LEU A 40 -2.32 7.68 7.45
C LEU A 40 -0.81 7.59 7.25
N CYS A 41 -0.29 6.38 6.96
CA CYS A 41 1.13 6.18 6.65
C CYS A 41 1.56 6.97 5.43
N ALA A 42 0.78 6.95 4.35
CA ALA A 42 1.06 7.69 3.11
C ALA A 42 1.10 9.21 3.35
N CYS A 43 0.15 9.73 4.14
CA CYS A 43 0.14 11.14 4.55
C CYS A 43 1.40 11.51 5.34
N MET A 44 1.75 10.72 6.37
CA MET A 44 2.93 10.98 7.19
C MET A 44 4.22 10.90 6.38
N ILE A 45 4.39 9.88 5.54
CA ILE A 45 5.56 9.75 4.66
C ILE A 45 5.63 10.92 3.70
N GLY A 46 4.51 11.31 3.09
CA GLY A 46 4.43 12.44 2.17
C GLY A 46 4.84 13.75 2.82
N VAL A 47 4.28 14.06 3.99
CA VAL A 47 4.59 15.29 4.75
C VAL A 47 6.07 15.31 5.17
N ILE A 48 6.59 14.22 5.73
CA ILE A 48 8.01 14.14 6.13
C ILE A 48 8.93 14.37 4.93
N ARG A 49 8.62 13.74 3.79
CA ARG A 49 9.41 13.91 2.56
C ARG A 49 9.34 15.34 2.01
N MET A 50 8.18 15.99 2.10
CA MET A 50 8.06 17.40 1.72
C MET A 50 8.89 18.31 2.60
N MET A 51 8.84 18.12 3.93
CA MET A 51 9.53 18.98 4.90
C MET A 51 11.05 18.78 4.91
N PHE A 52 11.52 17.54 4.86
CA PHE A 52 12.94 17.20 5.02
C PHE A 52 13.68 17.00 3.71
N MET A 53 12.99 16.61 2.64
CA MET A 53 13.62 16.33 1.35
C MET A 53 13.26 17.33 0.25
N GLY A 54 12.45 18.36 0.57
CA GLY A 54 12.03 19.37 -0.41
C GLY A 54 11.26 18.80 -1.60
N ILE A 55 10.56 17.67 -1.42
CA ILE A 55 9.81 17.04 -2.50
C ILE A 55 8.51 17.83 -2.75
N PRO A 56 8.13 18.09 -4.01
CA PRO A 56 6.90 18.82 -4.30
C PRO A 56 5.63 18.13 -3.74
N PRO A 57 4.55 18.90 -3.48
CA PRO A 57 3.25 18.38 -3.01
C PRO A 57 2.64 17.27 -3.87
N LEU A 58 3.08 17.18 -5.11
CA LEU A 58 2.80 16.11 -6.07
C LEU A 58 2.94 14.69 -5.47
N ALA A 59 3.94 14.49 -4.60
CA ALA A 59 4.18 13.19 -3.97
C ALA A 59 3.09 12.83 -2.95
N LEU A 60 2.52 13.82 -2.27
CA LEU A 60 1.45 13.63 -1.30
C LEU A 60 0.12 13.32 -2.00
N THR A 61 -0.25 14.13 -2.99
CA THR A 61 -1.52 13.97 -3.72
C THR A 61 -1.62 12.62 -4.43
N GLY A 62 -0.53 12.13 -5.00
CA GLY A 62 -0.48 10.80 -5.60
C GLY A 62 -0.63 9.70 -4.56
N ALA A 63 0.21 9.72 -3.52
CA ALA A 63 0.29 8.64 -2.55
C ALA A 63 -1.01 8.40 -1.75
N VAL A 64 -1.72 9.47 -1.39
CA VAL A 64 -2.92 9.41 -0.54
C VAL A 64 -4.04 8.60 -1.20
N PHE A 65 -4.37 8.91 -2.44
CA PHE A 65 -5.45 8.21 -3.16
C PHE A 65 -5.07 6.77 -3.49
N GLY A 66 -3.81 6.53 -3.86
CA GLY A 66 -3.32 5.20 -4.17
C GLY A 66 -3.34 4.28 -2.96
N ALA A 67 -2.76 4.70 -1.85
CA ALA A 67 -2.71 3.91 -0.62
C ALA A 67 -4.11 3.54 -0.10
N PHE A 68 -5.06 4.48 -0.15
CA PHE A 68 -6.43 4.23 0.27
C PHE A 68 -7.15 3.23 -0.63
N LEU A 69 -7.16 3.49 -1.95
CA LEU A 69 -7.85 2.62 -2.92
C LEU A 69 -7.22 1.23 -3.03
N SER A 70 -5.89 1.13 -2.92
CA SER A 70 -5.19 -0.15 -2.82
C SER A 70 -5.74 -0.99 -1.66
N GLY A 71 -5.92 -0.41 -0.48
CA GLY A 71 -6.47 -1.09 0.69
C GLY A 71 -7.96 -1.44 0.55
N VAL A 72 -8.75 -0.56 -0.05
CA VAL A 72 -10.17 -0.83 -0.33
C VAL A 72 -10.33 -1.99 -1.30
N PHE A 73 -9.59 -1.98 -2.42
CA PHE A 73 -9.65 -3.06 -3.42
C PHE A 73 -9.14 -4.38 -2.88
N TYR A 74 -8.10 -4.35 -2.03
CA TYR A 74 -7.62 -5.55 -1.33
C TYR A 74 -8.71 -6.17 -0.46
N ARG A 75 -9.41 -5.35 0.34
CA ARG A 75 -10.52 -5.83 1.20
C ARG A 75 -11.71 -6.30 0.39
N ALA A 76 -12.12 -5.56 -0.65
CA ALA A 76 -13.24 -5.91 -1.51
C ALA A 76 -13.01 -7.24 -2.25
N SER A 77 -11.77 -7.50 -2.65
CA SER A 77 -11.38 -8.74 -3.35
C SER A 77 -11.08 -9.93 -2.42
N LYS A 78 -11.34 -9.78 -1.12
CA LYS A 78 -11.08 -10.81 -0.10
C LYS A 78 -9.62 -11.29 -0.08
N GLY A 79 -8.67 -10.34 -0.15
CA GLY A 79 -7.24 -10.60 0.01
C GLY A 79 -6.47 -10.90 -1.27
N LYS A 80 -6.98 -10.56 -2.45
CA LYS A 80 -6.22 -10.71 -3.70
C LYS A 80 -5.21 -9.57 -3.84
N ILE A 81 -3.92 -9.88 -3.78
CA ILE A 81 -2.81 -8.92 -3.90
C ILE A 81 -2.88 -8.13 -5.22
N ILE A 82 -3.26 -8.80 -6.32
CA ILE A 82 -3.38 -8.17 -7.63
C ILE A 82 -4.40 -7.01 -7.63
N CYS A 83 -5.49 -7.14 -6.87
CA CYS A 83 -6.48 -6.08 -6.75
C CYS A 83 -5.97 -4.88 -5.95
N ALA A 84 -5.07 -5.09 -4.98
CA ALA A 84 -4.37 -4.01 -4.29
C ALA A 84 -3.49 -3.21 -5.25
N VAL A 85 -2.77 -3.90 -6.14
CA VAL A 85 -1.96 -3.27 -7.19
C VAL A 85 -2.82 -2.44 -8.14
N PHE A 86 -3.95 -2.99 -8.60
CA PHE A 86 -4.90 -2.24 -9.44
C PHE A 86 -5.47 -1.02 -8.71
N GLY A 87 -5.77 -1.13 -7.42
CA GLY A 87 -6.22 -0.01 -6.60
C GLY A 87 -5.19 1.12 -6.53
N GLU A 88 -3.90 0.79 -6.40
CA GLU A 88 -2.81 1.76 -6.43
C GLU A 88 -2.67 2.43 -7.81
N ILE A 89 -2.69 1.65 -8.90
CA ILE A 89 -2.59 2.18 -10.27
C ILE A 89 -3.75 3.13 -10.56
N PHE A 90 -4.97 2.76 -10.20
CA PHE A 90 -6.14 3.60 -10.40
C PHE A 90 -6.11 4.84 -9.49
N GLY A 91 -5.80 4.64 -8.21
CA GLY A 91 -5.78 5.71 -7.22
C GLY A 91 -4.71 6.76 -7.48
N THR A 92 -3.46 6.33 -7.65
CA THR A 92 -2.34 7.24 -7.93
C THR A 92 -2.28 7.62 -9.40
N GLY A 93 -2.38 6.64 -10.30
CA GLY A 93 -2.16 6.85 -11.74
C GLY A 93 -3.22 7.74 -12.39
N ILE A 94 -4.48 7.63 -11.97
CA ILE A 94 -5.59 8.42 -12.53
C ILE A 94 -5.99 9.53 -11.57
N ILE A 95 -6.53 9.20 -10.39
CA ILE A 95 -7.09 10.20 -9.48
C ILE A 95 -5.98 11.11 -8.94
N GLY A 96 -4.91 10.53 -8.44
CA GLY A 96 -3.78 11.28 -7.88
C GLY A 96 -3.11 12.19 -8.91
N SER A 97 -2.95 11.72 -10.17
CA SER A 97 -2.37 12.53 -11.24
C SER A 97 -3.23 13.73 -11.63
N LEU A 98 -4.56 13.54 -11.70
CA LEU A 98 -5.50 14.63 -12.00
C LEU A 98 -5.56 15.66 -10.87
N VAL A 99 -5.59 15.20 -9.61
CA VAL A 99 -5.57 16.11 -8.44
C VAL A 99 -4.23 16.83 -8.31
N SER A 100 -3.15 16.22 -8.75
CA SER A 100 -1.82 16.86 -8.74
C SER A 100 -1.72 18.05 -9.66
N TYR A 101 -2.48 18.09 -10.76
CA TYR A 101 -2.48 19.24 -11.69
C TYR A 101 -2.87 20.55 -11.00
N PRO A 102 -4.07 20.71 -10.39
CA PRO A 102 -4.42 21.96 -9.72
C PRO A 102 -3.50 22.29 -8.54
N VAL A 103 -3.05 21.29 -7.80
CA VAL A 103 -2.14 21.50 -6.68
C VAL A 103 -0.79 22.08 -7.13
N MET A 104 -0.25 21.58 -8.23
CA MET A 104 1.01 22.10 -8.79
C MET A 104 0.83 23.45 -9.46
N ALA A 105 -0.28 23.69 -10.12
CA ALA A 105 -0.59 24.98 -10.76
C ALA A 105 -0.77 26.08 -9.71
N PHE A 106 -1.58 25.87 -8.68
CA PHE A 106 -1.91 26.90 -7.68
C PHE A 106 -0.85 27.04 -6.58
N LEU A 107 -0.25 25.95 -6.08
CA LEU A 107 0.74 26.04 -5.00
C LEU A 107 2.16 26.29 -5.50
N MET A 108 2.51 25.77 -6.66
CA MET A 108 3.88 25.89 -7.19
C MET A 108 3.98 26.89 -8.37
N GLY A 109 2.88 27.54 -8.76
CA GLY A 109 2.88 28.54 -9.82
C GLY A 109 3.29 27.99 -11.18
N ARG A 110 3.11 26.69 -11.43
CA ARG A 110 3.46 26.09 -12.72
C ARG A 110 2.36 26.36 -13.74
N GLU A 111 2.58 27.34 -14.59
CA GLU A 111 1.70 27.69 -15.70
C GLU A 111 1.96 26.82 -16.94
N GLY A 112 0.94 26.67 -17.80
CA GLY A 112 1.05 25.98 -19.07
C GLY A 112 1.02 24.44 -19.00
N LEU A 113 0.69 23.86 -17.84
CA LEU A 113 0.54 22.41 -17.71
C LEU A 113 -0.83 21.94 -18.22
N ASN A 114 -0.86 20.80 -18.90
CA ASN A 114 -2.11 20.11 -19.22
C ASN A 114 -2.55 19.25 -18.01
N ALA A 115 -3.86 19.07 -17.82
CA ALA A 115 -4.42 18.23 -16.74
C ALA A 115 -3.84 16.79 -16.71
N PHE A 116 -3.48 16.25 -17.87
CA PHE A 116 -2.90 14.91 -18.03
C PHE A 116 -1.37 14.88 -18.04
N TYR A 117 -0.69 16.00 -17.76
CA TYR A 117 0.77 16.08 -17.82
C TYR A 117 1.45 15.05 -16.91
N TYR A 118 0.91 14.85 -15.71
CA TYR A 118 1.49 13.94 -14.72
C TYR A 118 1.03 12.47 -14.89
N THR A 119 -0.03 12.22 -15.66
CA THR A 119 -0.66 10.89 -15.79
C THR A 119 0.30 9.81 -16.30
N PRO A 120 1.05 9.98 -17.42
CA PRO A 120 1.94 8.93 -17.92
C PRO A 120 3.08 8.63 -16.92
N MET A 121 3.58 9.66 -16.25
CA MET A 121 4.63 9.51 -15.24
C MET A 121 4.13 8.73 -14.01
N PHE A 122 2.92 9.02 -13.54
CA PHE A 122 2.33 8.33 -12.40
C PHE A 122 1.95 6.89 -12.73
N ILE A 123 1.39 6.65 -13.90
CA ILE A 123 1.03 5.28 -14.34
C ILE A 123 2.30 4.41 -14.45
N SER A 124 3.36 4.91 -15.08
CA SER A 124 4.60 4.15 -15.21
C SER A 124 5.24 3.85 -13.85
N ALA A 125 5.27 4.83 -12.94
CA ALA A 125 5.80 4.65 -11.58
C ALA A 125 4.98 3.64 -10.77
N THR A 126 3.65 3.69 -10.86
CA THR A 126 2.76 2.76 -10.15
C THR A 126 2.81 1.35 -10.71
N ILE A 127 3.00 1.17 -12.02
CA ILE A 127 3.19 -0.14 -12.63
C ILE A 127 4.51 -0.75 -12.14
N MET A 128 5.61 -0.02 -12.19
CA MET A 128 6.91 -0.50 -11.71
C MET A 128 6.86 -0.86 -10.22
N GLY A 129 6.36 0.04 -9.38
CA GLY A 129 6.20 -0.19 -7.95
C GLY A 129 5.19 -1.30 -7.63
N GLY A 130 4.14 -1.41 -8.44
CA GLY A 130 3.12 -2.45 -8.33
C GLY A 130 3.64 -3.85 -8.64
N ILE A 131 4.46 -4.00 -9.67
CA ILE A 131 5.12 -5.27 -10.00
C ILE A 131 6.03 -5.70 -8.85
N ALA A 132 6.88 -4.78 -8.36
CA ALA A 132 7.76 -5.06 -7.23
C ALA A 132 6.97 -5.45 -5.97
N ALA A 133 5.90 -4.73 -5.66
CA ALA A 133 5.03 -5.03 -4.53
C ALA A 133 4.32 -6.38 -4.68
N TYR A 134 3.85 -6.70 -5.88
CA TYR A 134 3.21 -7.99 -6.15
C TYR A 134 4.15 -9.16 -5.91
N VAL A 135 5.38 -9.09 -6.46
CA VAL A 135 6.39 -10.14 -6.28
C VAL A 135 6.75 -10.28 -4.80
N PHE A 136 7.01 -9.19 -4.11
CA PHE A 136 7.34 -9.16 -2.69
C PHE A 136 6.23 -9.74 -1.81
N LEU A 137 5.00 -9.27 -1.96
CA LEU A 137 3.86 -9.73 -1.17
C LEU A 137 3.46 -11.17 -1.49
N LYS A 138 3.62 -11.59 -2.74
CA LYS A 138 3.39 -12.98 -3.14
C LYS A 138 4.41 -13.91 -2.51
N ALA A 139 5.69 -13.53 -2.46
CA ALA A 139 6.72 -14.29 -1.75
C ALA A 139 6.42 -14.39 -0.26
N LEU A 140 6.00 -13.29 0.38
CA LEU A 140 5.58 -13.30 1.79
C LEU A 140 4.35 -14.17 2.03
N SER A 141 3.40 -14.20 1.12
CA SER A 141 2.20 -15.04 1.21
C SER A 141 2.56 -16.53 1.12
N GLN A 142 3.52 -16.89 0.26
CA GLN A 142 3.97 -18.28 0.12
C GLN A 142 4.70 -18.81 1.35
N THR A 143 5.43 -17.94 2.07
CA THR A 143 6.12 -18.30 3.31
C THR A 143 5.23 -18.29 4.56
N GLY A 144 3.95 -17.90 4.41
CA GLY A 144 3.02 -17.71 5.53
C GLY A 144 3.33 -16.51 6.44
N MET A 145 4.38 -15.75 6.13
CA MET A 145 4.76 -14.57 6.91
C MET A 145 3.74 -13.43 6.76
N LEU A 146 3.07 -13.34 5.61
CA LEU A 146 2.04 -12.33 5.38
C LEU A 146 0.92 -12.41 6.42
N ALA A 147 0.42 -13.61 6.68
CA ALA A 147 -0.63 -13.84 7.67
C ALA A 147 -0.18 -13.45 9.08
N LYS A 148 1.04 -13.84 9.47
CA LYS A 148 1.64 -13.50 10.78
C LYS A 148 1.77 -11.97 10.97
N PHE A 149 2.20 -11.24 9.93
CA PHE A 149 2.27 -9.78 9.98
C PHE A 149 0.89 -9.13 10.09
N GLN A 150 -0.09 -9.62 9.34
CA GLN A 150 -1.45 -9.11 9.43
C GLN A 150 -2.06 -9.35 10.82
N GLU A 151 -1.83 -10.52 11.40
CA GLU A 151 -2.29 -10.88 12.74
C GLU A 151 -1.63 -10.03 13.82
N SER A 152 -0.30 -9.86 13.77
CA SER A 152 0.45 -9.04 14.73
C SER A 152 0.06 -7.55 14.69
N LEU A 153 -0.44 -7.07 13.56
CA LEU A 153 -0.91 -5.70 13.36
C LEU A 153 -2.43 -5.55 13.60
N GLY A 154 -3.12 -6.63 14.02
CA GLY A 154 -4.57 -6.63 14.25
C GLY A 154 -5.40 -6.43 12.96
N ALA A 155 -4.80 -6.70 11.80
CA ALA A 155 -5.47 -6.60 10.52
C ALA A 155 -6.21 -7.90 10.18
N LYS A 156 -7.20 -7.79 9.27
CA LYS A 156 -7.96 -8.96 8.85
C LYS A 156 -7.10 -9.88 7.96
N VAL A 157 -6.88 -11.10 8.42
CA VAL A 157 -6.17 -12.14 7.68
C VAL A 157 -7.08 -12.77 6.63
N TYR A 158 -6.64 -12.79 5.37
CA TYR A 158 -7.39 -13.36 4.24
C TYR A 158 -6.77 -14.67 3.72
N ASP A 159 -5.63 -15.12 4.28
CA ASP A 159 -4.96 -16.33 3.84
C ASP A 159 -5.77 -17.58 4.23
N LYS A 160 -6.20 -18.35 3.21
CA LYS A 160 -7.02 -19.55 3.38
C LYS A 160 -6.24 -20.69 4.07
N ASN A 161 -4.93 -20.76 3.89
CA ASN A 161 -4.12 -21.83 4.49
C ASN A 161 -3.95 -21.61 6.00
N HIS A 162 -3.73 -20.37 6.41
CA HIS A 162 -3.62 -20.03 7.83
C HIS A 162 -4.94 -20.22 8.56
N ARG A 163 -6.06 -19.92 7.91
CA ARG A 163 -7.41 -20.09 8.47
C ARG A 163 -7.76 -21.56 8.72
N LYS A 164 -7.36 -22.46 7.84
CA LYS A 164 -7.53 -23.91 8.03
C LYS A 164 -6.68 -24.47 9.16
N SER A 165 -5.46 -23.95 9.34
CA SER A 165 -4.58 -24.35 10.45
C SER A 165 -5.09 -23.85 11.80
N ALA A 166 -5.65 -22.66 11.87
CA ALA A 166 -6.28 -22.11 13.07
C ALA A 166 -7.57 -22.89 13.45
N GLU A 167 -8.44 -23.17 12.47
CA GLU A 167 -9.64 -23.97 12.67
C GLU A 167 -9.32 -25.42 13.10
N GLY A 168 -8.23 -26.01 12.59
CA GLY A 168 -7.74 -27.33 13.00
C GLY A 168 -7.21 -27.36 14.43
N ALA A 169 -6.50 -26.31 14.84
CA ALA A 169 -5.97 -26.20 16.21
C ALA A 169 -7.08 -26.00 17.25
N ASP A 170 -8.14 -25.25 16.91
CA ASP A 170 -9.29 -25.05 17.81
C ASP A 170 -10.12 -26.33 17.99
N THR A 171 -10.19 -27.19 16.95
CA THR A 171 -10.85 -28.49 17.05
C THR A 171 -10.04 -29.49 17.90
N GLU A 172 -8.72 -29.50 17.82
CA GLU A 172 -7.88 -30.35 18.66
C GLU A 172 -7.92 -29.94 20.14
N THR A 173 -7.87 -28.63 20.42
CA THR A 173 -7.99 -28.12 21.80
C THR A 173 -9.37 -28.34 22.40
N GLY A 174 -10.42 -28.32 21.60
CA GLY A 174 -11.79 -28.65 22.03
C GLY A 174 -11.95 -30.12 22.42
N TYR A 175 -11.30 -31.03 21.67
CA TYR A 175 -11.36 -32.46 21.95
C TYR A 175 -10.61 -32.85 23.25
N THR A 176 -9.47 -32.24 23.49
CA THR A 176 -8.68 -32.50 24.73
C THR A 176 -9.31 -31.93 26.00
N ARG A 177 -10.16 -30.92 25.87
CA ARG A 177 -10.89 -30.33 27.02
C ARG A 177 -12.09 -31.19 27.44
N ASN A 178 -12.71 -31.90 26.49
CA ASN A 178 -13.86 -32.77 26.79
C ASN A 178 -13.46 -34.18 27.31
N SER A 179 -12.23 -34.60 27.08
CA SER A 179 -11.73 -35.90 27.56
C SER A 179 -11.20 -35.89 29.01
N ARG A 180 -11.22 -34.74 29.72
CA ARG A 180 -10.84 -34.60 31.13
C ARG A 180 -12.00 -34.49 32.10
N VAL A 181 -13.21 -34.73 31.66
CA VAL A 181 -14.43 -34.63 32.49
C VAL A 181 -15.09 -36.00 32.72
N TYR A 182 -14.32 -37.10 32.64
CA TYR A 182 -14.77 -38.43 33.13
C TYR A 182 -13.72 -39.01 34.05
#